data_970e2f621997125c4ab1e4226237e27a
#
_entry.id   970e2f621997125c4ab1e4226237e27a
#
_cell.length_a   1.000
_cell.length_b   1.000
_cell.length_c   1.000
_cell.angle_alpha   90.00
_cell.angle_beta   90.00
_cell.angle_gamma   90.00
#
_symmetry.space_group_name_H-M   'P 1'
#
loop_
_entity.id
_entity.type
_entity.pdbx_description
1 polymer ?
#
loop_
_entity_poly.entity_id
_entity_poly.type
_entity_poly.pdbx_seq_one_letter_code
_entity_poly.pdbx_strand_id
1 'polypeptide(L)'
;MQLFPAIDLRGGKVVRLTQGDYDRMTVYCEDPCAQARAFLEAGAKNLHVVDLDGAKDGTLSNYDTIAALAKQGGLYIEVGGGIRTEERIEKYLSLGVGRCILGSVAVTNFDFTARMLKKYGEKIAVGVDAKDGYVAIHGWKDVSAEPGVAFCQRLAEAGCKAIIYTDIACDGAMKGTNLALYRQLAKEVPGVAITASGGISSEKELLELEEMGTAAAILGKSLYTGALDLGRCVALVQK
;
A
#
# COMPACT_ATOMS: atom_id res chain seq x y z
N MET A 1 2.34 8.15 -14.11
CA MET A 1 2.37 7.57 -12.74
C MET A 1 1.54 6.29 -12.71
N GLN A 2 1.88 5.27 -11.90
CA GLN A 2 1.05 4.07 -11.73
C GLN A 2 -0.06 4.31 -10.71
N LEU A 3 -1.24 3.70 -10.93
CA LEU A 3 -2.34 3.73 -9.97
C LEU A 3 -2.58 2.34 -9.38
N PHE A 4 -2.76 2.30 -8.07
CA PHE A 4 -3.08 1.10 -7.31
C PHE A 4 -4.44 1.31 -6.59
N PRO A 5 -5.57 0.94 -7.19
CA PRO A 5 -6.79 0.82 -6.40
C PRO A 5 -6.58 -0.20 -5.27
N ALA A 6 -7.14 0.08 -4.10
CA ALA A 6 -6.86 -0.69 -2.89
C ALA A 6 -8.05 -1.55 -2.46
N ILE A 7 -7.75 -2.79 -2.07
CA ILE A 7 -8.66 -3.73 -1.42
C ILE A 7 -8.08 -4.08 -0.04
N ASP A 8 -8.78 -3.69 1.02
CA ASP A 8 -8.50 -4.18 2.37
C ASP A 8 -9.37 -5.41 2.62
N LEU A 9 -8.75 -6.54 2.98
CA LEU A 9 -9.42 -7.81 3.23
C LEU A 9 -9.59 -8.06 4.73
N ARG A 10 -10.82 -8.37 5.13
CA ARG A 10 -11.14 -8.91 6.45
C ARG A 10 -12.25 -9.94 6.36
N GLY A 11 -11.99 -11.15 6.87
CA GLY A 11 -12.93 -12.27 6.79
C GLY A 11 -13.37 -12.58 5.35
N GLY A 12 -12.47 -12.47 4.37
CA GLY A 12 -12.74 -12.72 2.95
C GLY A 12 -13.52 -11.63 2.23
N LYS A 13 -13.78 -10.48 2.85
CA LYS A 13 -14.57 -9.38 2.30
C LYS A 13 -13.72 -8.13 2.07
N VAL A 14 -14.19 -7.27 1.15
CA VAL A 14 -13.61 -5.95 0.92
C VAL A 14 -14.16 -4.98 1.95
N VAL A 15 -13.27 -4.43 2.76
CA VAL A 15 -13.64 -3.52 3.85
C VAL A 15 -12.81 -2.24 3.83
N ARG A 16 -13.21 -1.27 4.62
CA ARG A 16 -12.39 -0.11 4.99
C ARG A 16 -12.53 0.15 6.48
N LEU A 17 -11.40 0.41 7.12
CA LEU A 17 -11.36 0.87 8.51
C LEU A 17 -11.39 2.40 8.52
N THR A 18 -11.97 2.99 9.54
CA THR A 18 -11.86 4.43 9.77
C THR A 18 -10.60 4.68 10.59
N GLN A 19 -9.57 5.28 9.98
CA GLN A 19 -8.27 5.57 10.63
C GLN A 19 -7.64 4.34 11.30
N GLY A 20 -7.73 3.17 10.67
CA GLY A 20 -7.15 1.93 11.19
C GLY A 20 -7.94 1.25 12.33
N ASP A 21 -9.08 1.82 12.73
CA ASP A 21 -9.89 1.30 13.84
C ASP A 21 -10.73 0.10 13.38
N TYR A 22 -10.43 -1.08 13.93
CA TYR A 22 -11.10 -2.34 13.62
C TYR A 22 -12.57 -2.40 14.08
N ASP A 23 -12.97 -1.56 15.03
CA ASP A 23 -14.35 -1.47 15.52
C ASP A 23 -15.19 -0.51 14.65
N ARG A 24 -14.53 0.26 13.78
CA ARG A 24 -15.15 1.21 12.84
C ARG A 24 -14.93 0.76 11.40
N MET A 25 -15.42 -0.43 11.09
CA MET A 25 -15.30 -1.07 9.79
C MET A 25 -16.57 -0.92 8.96
N THR A 26 -16.41 -0.65 7.67
CA THR A 26 -17.48 -0.68 6.66
C THR A 26 -17.16 -1.76 5.64
N VAL A 27 -18.13 -2.63 5.32
CA VAL A 27 -18.03 -3.60 4.22
C VAL A 27 -18.52 -2.92 2.95
N TYR A 28 -17.71 -2.96 1.89
CA TYR A 28 -18.04 -2.38 0.60
C TYR A 28 -18.40 -3.43 -0.46
N CYS A 29 -17.78 -4.61 -0.38
CA CYS A 29 -18.07 -5.70 -1.30
C CYS A 29 -17.85 -7.05 -0.61
N GLU A 30 -18.77 -7.98 -0.81
CA GLU A 30 -18.70 -9.35 -0.28
C GLU A 30 -17.77 -10.25 -1.14
N ASP A 31 -17.57 -9.89 -2.42
CA ASP A 31 -16.74 -10.64 -3.37
C ASP A 31 -15.53 -9.80 -3.82
N PRO A 32 -14.33 -10.03 -3.24
CA PRO A 32 -13.11 -9.33 -3.63
C PRO A 32 -12.72 -9.51 -5.10
N CYS A 33 -13.04 -10.68 -5.69
CA CYS A 33 -12.77 -10.92 -7.11
C CYS A 33 -13.68 -10.11 -8.03
N ALA A 34 -14.93 -9.89 -7.65
CA ALA A 34 -15.83 -8.98 -8.36
C ALA A 34 -15.32 -7.54 -8.29
N GLN A 35 -14.85 -7.10 -7.11
CA GLN A 35 -14.25 -5.77 -6.95
C GLN A 35 -12.99 -5.58 -7.81
N ALA A 36 -12.11 -6.58 -7.83
CA ALA A 36 -10.90 -6.54 -8.65
C ALA A 36 -11.22 -6.51 -10.16
N ARG A 37 -12.25 -7.26 -10.61
CA ARG A 37 -12.74 -7.19 -12.00
C ARG A 37 -13.24 -5.79 -12.36
N ALA A 38 -14.03 -5.17 -11.49
CA ALA A 38 -14.50 -3.80 -11.71
C ALA A 38 -13.34 -2.80 -11.85
N PHE A 39 -12.28 -2.96 -11.06
CA PHE A 39 -11.08 -2.14 -11.20
C PHE A 39 -10.34 -2.41 -12.52
N LEU A 40 -10.21 -3.68 -12.93
CA LEU A 40 -9.61 -4.05 -14.21
C LEU A 40 -10.41 -3.47 -15.39
N GLU A 41 -11.74 -3.57 -15.37
CA GLU A 41 -12.64 -3.02 -16.39
C GLU A 41 -12.57 -1.49 -16.47
N ALA A 42 -12.31 -0.81 -15.35
CA ALA A 42 -12.03 0.63 -15.31
C ALA A 42 -10.62 1.00 -15.83
N GLY A 43 -9.80 0.01 -16.23
CA GLY A 43 -8.49 0.22 -16.83
C GLY A 43 -7.32 0.17 -15.86
N ALA A 44 -7.52 -0.24 -14.60
CA ALA A 44 -6.41 -0.45 -13.67
C ALA A 44 -5.48 -1.54 -14.18
N LYS A 45 -4.18 -1.36 -13.98
CA LYS A 45 -3.13 -2.35 -14.27
C LYS A 45 -2.58 -2.99 -12.99
N ASN A 46 -2.82 -2.37 -11.85
CA ASN A 46 -2.27 -2.80 -10.56
C ASN A 46 -3.38 -2.88 -9.52
N LEU A 47 -3.10 -3.61 -8.44
CA LEU A 47 -3.98 -3.76 -7.28
C LEU A 47 -3.15 -3.78 -6.00
N HIS A 48 -3.51 -2.95 -5.04
CA HIS A 48 -2.97 -2.97 -3.68
C HIS A 48 -3.90 -3.76 -2.77
N VAL A 49 -3.37 -4.80 -2.11
CA VAL A 49 -4.14 -5.66 -1.22
C VAL A 49 -3.56 -5.63 0.18
N VAL A 50 -4.39 -5.36 1.18
CA VAL A 50 -4.01 -5.44 2.60
C VAL A 50 -4.79 -6.55 3.28
N ASP A 51 -4.08 -7.55 3.81
CA ASP A 51 -4.64 -8.59 4.67
C ASP A 51 -4.72 -8.06 6.11
N LEU A 52 -5.90 -7.53 6.49
CA LEU A 52 -6.11 -6.94 7.82
C LEU A 52 -6.14 -8.01 8.94
N ASP A 53 -6.57 -9.23 8.65
CA ASP A 53 -6.52 -10.33 9.62
C ASP A 53 -5.06 -10.74 9.85
N GLY A 54 -4.29 -10.90 8.77
CA GLY A 54 -2.85 -11.15 8.88
C GLY A 54 -2.08 -10.04 9.59
N ALA A 55 -2.47 -8.78 9.38
CA ALA A 55 -1.88 -7.64 10.09
C ALA A 55 -2.17 -7.68 11.59
N LYS A 56 -3.41 -8.04 11.98
CA LYS A 56 -3.90 -8.05 13.36
C LYS A 56 -3.29 -9.18 14.19
N ASP A 57 -3.36 -10.41 13.70
CA ASP A 57 -3.03 -11.62 14.47
C ASP A 57 -2.00 -12.55 13.81
N GLY A 58 -1.55 -12.22 12.61
CA GLY A 58 -0.58 -13.01 11.87
C GLY A 58 -1.15 -14.26 11.20
N THR A 59 -2.48 -14.42 11.17
CA THR A 59 -3.13 -15.56 10.51
C THR A 59 -3.01 -15.49 8.98
N LEU A 60 -3.41 -16.57 8.30
CA LEU A 60 -3.53 -16.66 6.84
C LEU A 60 -5.01 -16.77 6.42
N SER A 61 -5.91 -16.14 7.17
CA SER A 61 -7.35 -16.27 6.96
C SER A 61 -7.81 -15.85 5.57
N ASN A 62 -7.12 -14.88 4.95
CA ASN A 62 -7.44 -14.39 3.61
C ASN A 62 -6.55 -15.01 2.51
N TYR A 63 -5.74 -16.03 2.81
CA TYR A 63 -4.81 -16.63 1.85
C TYR A 63 -5.51 -17.13 0.58
N ASP A 64 -6.61 -17.86 0.73
CA ASP A 64 -7.37 -18.40 -0.41
C ASP A 64 -8.04 -17.29 -1.23
N THR A 65 -8.47 -16.22 -0.58
CA THR A 65 -8.99 -15.02 -1.25
C THR A 65 -7.91 -14.34 -2.09
N ILE A 66 -6.71 -14.19 -1.53
CA ILE A 66 -5.56 -13.61 -2.26
C ILE A 66 -5.13 -14.53 -3.41
N ALA A 67 -5.17 -15.86 -3.21
CA ALA A 67 -4.91 -16.84 -4.26
C ALA A 67 -5.93 -16.72 -5.41
N ALA A 68 -7.20 -16.51 -5.10
CA ALA A 68 -8.25 -16.31 -6.10
C ALA A 68 -8.04 -15.01 -6.88
N LEU A 69 -7.68 -13.92 -6.20
CA LEU A 69 -7.32 -12.64 -6.84
C LEU A 69 -6.13 -12.79 -7.78
N ALA A 70 -5.07 -13.47 -7.35
CA ALA A 70 -3.87 -13.71 -8.17
C ALA A 70 -4.19 -14.58 -9.39
N LYS A 71 -5.01 -15.62 -9.21
CA LYS A 71 -5.44 -16.52 -10.30
C LYS A 71 -6.33 -15.84 -11.33
N GLN A 72 -7.11 -14.84 -10.93
CA GLN A 72 -7.97 -14.08 -11.84
C GLN A 72 -7.15 -13.43 -12.98
N GLY A 73 -5.92 -12.97 -12.69
CA GLY A 73 -5.03 -12.37 -13.66
C GLY A 73 -5.44 -10.95 -14.10
N GLY A 74 -4.63 -10.38 -14.98
CA GLY A 74 -4.88 -9.04 -15.55
C GLY A 74 -4.39 -7.88 -14.70
N LEU A 75 -4.13 -8.08 -13.40
CA LEU A 75 -3.63 -7.06 -12.48
C LEU A 75 -2.27 -7.47 -11.90
N TYR A 76 -1.33 -6.53 -11.83
CA TYR A 76 -0.16 -6.67 -10.99
C TYR A 76 -0.55 -6.45 -9.53
N ILE A 77 -0.42 -7.48 -8.71
CA ILE A 77 -0.89 -7.44 -7.32
C ILE A 77 0.28 -7.26 -6.37
N GLU A 78 0.18 -6.28 -5.47
CA GLU A 78 1.03 -6.19 -4.29
C GLU A 78 0.22 -6.50 -3.03
N VAL A 79 0.82 -7.25 -2.10
CA VAL A 79 0.13 -7.70 -0.87
C VAL A 79 0.91 -7.26 0.35
N GLY A 80 0.22 -6.63 1.29
CA GLY A 80 0.67 -6.32 2.64
C GLY A 80 -0.23 -6.94 3.71
N GLY A 81 0.16 -6.80 4.97
CA GLY A 81 -0.60 -7.29 6.11
C GLY A 81 0.04 -8.53 6.76
N GLY A 82 0.78 -8.31 7.84
CA GLY A 82 1.34 -9.37 8.68
C GLY A 82 2.47 -10.20 8.08
N ILE A 83 3.12 -9.73 7.03
CA ILE A 83 4.29 -10.41 6.43
C ILE A 83 5.52 -10.14 7.30
N ARG A 84 5.94 -11.16 8.07
CA ARG A 84 7.02 -11.05 9.07
C ARG A 84 8.09 -12.12 8.92
N THR A 85 7.91 -13.07 8.00
CA THR A 85 8.83 -14.21 7.77
C THR A 85 9.05 -14.42 6.28
N GLU A 86 10.21 -14.99 5.95
CA GLU A 86 10.54 -15.34 4.57
C GLU A 86 9.58 -16.37 3.98
N GLU A 87 9.16 -17.35 4.77
CA GLU A 87 8.16 -18.34 4.36
C GLU A 87 6.86 -17.67 3.89
N ARG A 88 6.41 -16.61 4.58
CA ARG A 88 5.22 -15.87 4.18
C ARG A 88 5.41 -15.16 2.84
N ILE A 89 6.59 -14.57 2.62
CA ILE A 89 6.96 -13.96 1.34
C ILE A 89 6.88 -15.00 0.22
N GLU A 90 7.52 -16.15 0.41
CA GLU A 90 7.54 -17.23 -0.58
C GLU A 90 6.16 -17.78 -0.90
N LYS A 91 5.30 -17.94 0.12
CA LYS A 91 3.90 -18.35 -0.06
C LYS A 91 3.14 -17.39 -0.97
N TYR A 92 3.20 -16.09 -0.73
CA TYR A 92 2.49 -15.12 -1.57
C TYR A 92 3.09 -15.03 -2.98
N LEU A 93 4.41 -15.01 -3.11
CA LEU A 93 5.06 -14.98 -4.43
C LEU A 93 4.74 -16.24 -5.25
N SER A 94 4.58 -17.39 -4.62
CA SER A 94 4.21 -18.65 -5.32
C SER A 94 2.77 -18.64 -5.87
N LEU A 95 1.89 -17.76 -5.36
CA LEU A 95 0.55 -17.53 -5.91
C LEU A 95 0.56 -16.68 -7.19
N GLY A 96 1.70 -16.10 -7.56
CA GLY A 96 1.78 -15.14 -8.67
C GLY A 96 1.57 -13.68 -8.24
N VAL A 97 1.60 -13.39 -6.92
CA VAL A 97 1.65 -12.03 -6.41
C VAL A 97 2.95 -11.37 -6.89
N GLY A 98 2.85 -10.18 -7.44
CA GLY A 98 3.99 -9.47 -8.03
C GLY A 98 4.97 -8.96 -6.98
N ARG A 99 4.46 -8.52 -5.80
CA ARG A 99 5.26 -7.89 -4.75
C ARG A 99 4.67 -8.09 -3.36
N CYS A 100 5.52 -8.36 -2.36
CA CYS A 100 5.16 -8.38 -0.95
C CYS A 100 5.55 -7.07 -0.27
N ILE A 101 4.71 -6.59 0.65
CA ILE A 101 4.94 -5.34 1.39
C ILE A 101 5.30 -5.68 2.83
N LEU A 102 6.49 -5.27 3.25
CA LEU A 102 6.96 -5.36 4.64
C LEU A 102 6.60 -4.06 5.36
N GLY A 103 5.74 -4.13 6.36
CA GLY A 103 5.35 -2.99 7.20
C GLY A 103 6.15 -2.94 8.51
N SER A 104 5.51 -3.11 9.65
CA SER A 104 6.11 -3.00 11.00
C SER A 104 7.41 -3.79 11.18
N VAL A 105 7.55 -4.94 10.52
CA VAL A 105 8.78 -5.75 10.58
C VAL A 105 10.00 -5.01 10.05
N ALA A 106 9.82 -4.06 9.14
CA ALA A 106 10.90 -3.25 8.60
C ALA A 106 11.54 -2.36 9.67
N VAL A 107 10.78 -1.92 10.66
CA VAL A 107 11.28 -1.16 11.82
C VAL A 107 11.77 -2.12 12.92
N THR A 108 10.96 -3.11 13.28
CA THR A 108 11.22 -3.98 14.45
C THR A 108 12.32 -5.01 14.21
N ASN A 109 12.62 -5.33 12.94
CA ASN A 109 13.68 -6.25 12.53
C ASN A 109 14.30 -5.81 11.19
N PHE A 110 15.06 -4.72 11.24
CA PHE A 110 15.68 -4.13 10.05
C PHE A 110 16.65 -5.10 9.35
N ASP A 111 17.40 -5.90 10.09
CA ASP A 111 18.33 -6.88 9.52
C ASP A 111 17.61 -7.93 8.67
N PHE A 112 16.47 -8.41 9.13
CA PHE A 112 15.60 -9.28 8.32
C PHE A 112 15.17 -8.56 7.04
N THR A 113 14.70 -7.33 7.15
CA THR A 113 14.26 -6.55 5.99
C THR A 113 15.39 -6.34 4.98
N ALA A 114 16.59 -5.96 5.42
CA ALA A 114 17.74 -5.79 4.55
C ALA A 114 18.12 -7.09 3.81
N ARG A 115 18.06 -8.24 4.49
CA ARG A 115 18.26 -9.55 3.83
C ARG A 115 17.20 -9.84 2.79
N MET A 116 15.91 -9.54 3.07
CA MET A 116 14.81 -9.77 2.12
C MET A 116 14.91 -8.84 0.91
N LEU A 117 15.26 -7.57 1.11
CA LEU A 117 15.52 -6.62 0.03
C LEU A 117 16.65 -7.12 -0.88
N LYS A 118 17.74 -7.61 -0.30
CA LYS A 118 18.86 -8.18 -1.07
C LYS A 118 18.48 -9.44 -1.84
N LYS A 119 17.69 -10.34 -1.23
CA LYS A 119 17.31 -11.64 -1.83
C LYS A 119 16.26 -11.50 -2.92
N TYR A 120 15.23 -10.69 -2.68
CA TYR A 120 14.02 -10.62 -3.53
C TYR A 120 13.94 -9.35 -4.39
N GLY A 121 14.74 -8.33 -4.10
CA GLY A 121 14.82 -7.10 -4.91
C GLY A 121 13.45 -6.42 -5.09
N GLU A 122 13.04 -6.22 -6.32
CA GLU A 122 11.80 -5.54 -6.69
C GLU A 122 10.52 -6.26 -6.25
N LYS A 123 10.62 -7.54 -5.86
CA LYS A 123 9.50 -8.30 -5.30
C LYS A 123 9.17 -7.93 -3.85
N ILE A 124 9.96 -7.02 -3.25
CA ILE A 124 9.69 -6.46 -1.92
C ILE A 124 9.51 -4.95 -2.03
N ALA A 125 8.44 -4.45 -1.44
CA ALA A 125 8.28 -3.06 -1.08
C ALA A 125 8.26 -2.91 0.44
N VAL A 126 8.57 -1.72 0.94
CA VAL A 126 8.42 -1.40 2.35
C VAL A 126 7.30 -0.39 2.55
N GLY A 127 6.35 -0.72 3.41
CA GLY A 127 5.31 0.21 3.87
C GLY A 127 5.83 1.03 5.05
N VAL A 128 5.83 2.34 4.88
CA VAL A 128 6.21 3.33 5.90
C VAL A 128 4.96 4.15 6.22
N ASP A 129 4.27 3.74 7.26
CA ASP A 129 3.12 4.48 7.77
C ASP A 129 3.62 5.46 8.83
N ALA A 130 3.34 6.75 8.69
CA ALA A 130 3.84 7.76 9.60
C ALA A 130 2.72 8.58 10.24
N LYS A 131 2.90 8.86 11.51
CA LYS A 131 2.07 9.76 12.31
C LYS A 131 2.97 10.86 12.88
N ASP A 132 2.59 12.11 12.63
CA ASP A 132 3.36 13.28 13.08
C ASP A 132 4.85 13.22 12.70
N GLY A 133 5.16 12.63 11.52
CA GLY A 133 6.52 12.48 11.01
C GLY A 133 7.31 11.27 11.52
N TYR A 134 6.75 10.45 12.42
CA TYR A 134 7.40 9.26 12.98
C TYR A 134 6.71 7.98 12.50
N VAL A 135 7.49 6.92 12.28
CA VAL A 135 6.97 5.65 11.77
C VAL A 135 6.07 4.97 12.79
N ALA A 136 4.85 4.67 12.39
CA ALA A 136 3.90 3.90 13.16
C ALA A 136 4.05 2.40 12.87
N ILE A 137 3.82 1.59 13.87
CA ILE A 137 3.95 0.14 13.84
C ILE A 137 2.71 -0.54 14.47
N HIS A 138 2.64 -1.88 14.35
CA HIS A 138 1.57 -2.69 14.94
C HIS A 138 0.15 -2.26 14.52
N GLY A 139 -0.03 -1.93 13.23
CA GLY A 139 -1.33 -1.47 12.71
C GLY A 139 -1.73 -0.11 13.29
N TRP A 140 -0.76 0.80 13.36
CA TRP A 140 -0.87 2.20 13.82
C TRP A 140 -1.14 2.39 15.33
N LYS A 141 -1.02 1.32 16.12
CA LYS A 141 -1.25 1.36 17.56
C LYS A 141 -0.11 2.02 18.31
N ASP A 142 1.10 1.86 17.81
CA ASP A 142 2.32 2.38 18.41
C ASP A 142 3.04 3.28 17.41
N VAL A 143 3.69 4.33 17.93
CA VAL A 143 4.56 5.21 17.16
C VAL A 143 5.98 4.99 17.62
N SER A 144 6.87 4.66 16.69
CA SER A 144 8.30 4.47 16.98
C SER A 144 9.03 5.81 17.15
N ALA A 145 10.27 5.77 17.61
CA ALA A 145 11.13 6.95 17.63
C ALA A 145 11.84 7.21 16.28
N GLU A 146 11.54 6.43 15.23
CA GLU A 146 12.18 6.50 13.93
C GLU A 146 11.52 7.59 13.07
N PRO A 147 12.23 8.67 12.65
CA PRO A 147 11.67 9.65 11.74
C PRO A 147 11.41 9.03 10.36
N GLY A 148 10.22 9.24 9.79
CA GLY A 148 9.77 8.55 8.57
C GLY A 148 10.66 8.80 7.36
N VAL A 149 11.08 10.04 7.10
CA VAL A 149 11.96 10.37 5.97
C VAL A 149 13.35 9.77 6.15
N ALA A 150 13.93 9.87 7.35
CA ALA A 150 15.23 9.27 7.66
C ALA A 150 15.19 7.73 7.52
N PHE A 151 14.06 7.12 7.91
CA PHE A 151 13.86 5.70 7.71
C PHE A 151 13.81 5.32 6.22
N CYS A 152 13.15 6.13 5.37
CA CYS A 152 13.16 5.93 3.92
C CYS A 152 14.58 6.03 3.33
N GLN A 153 15.41 6.94 3.79
CA GLN A 153 16.82 7.06 3.40
C GLN A 153 17.60 5.80 3.77
N ARG A 154 17.45 5.32 5.00
CA ARG A 154 18.08 4.08 5.47
C ARG A 154 17.63 2.85 4.66
N LEU A 155 16.35 2.78 4.28
CA LEU A 155 15.84 1.74 3.40
C LEU A 155 16.45 1.81 2.00
N ALA A 156 16.61 3.02 1.45
CA ALA A 156 17.27 3.24 0.16
C ALA A 156 18.73 2.75 0.18
N GLU A 157 19.47 3.05 1.24
CA GLU A 157 20.85 2.56 1.47
C GLU A 157 20.93 1.03 1.57
N ALA A 158 19.88 0.40 2.15
CA ALA A 158 19.76 -1.05 2.21
C ALA A 158 19.32 -1.69 0.87
N GLY A 159 19.14 -0.89 -0.18
CA GLY A 159 18.79 -1.36 -1.53
C GLY A 159 17.30 -1.48 -1.81
N CYS A 160 16.43 -0.88 -0.99
CA CYS A 160 15.00 -0.84 -1.24
C CYS A 160 14.70 -0.12 -2.56
N LYS A 161 13.87 -0.72 -3.41
CA LYS A 161 13.50 -0.17 -4.72
C LYS A 161 12.13 0.49 -4.73
N ALA A 162 11.27 0.15 -3.78
CA ALA A 162 9.91 0.67 -3.70
C ALA A 162 9.49 0.91 -2.25
N ILE A 163 9.01 2.11 -1.96
CA ILE A 163 8.48 2.50 -0.64
C ILE A 163 7.05 3.00 -0.84
N ILE A 164 6.13 2.46 -0.06
CA ILE A 164 4.78 2.97 0.08
C ILE A 164 4.77 3.84 1.33
N TYR A 165 4.59 5.14 1.16
CA TYR A 165 4.54 6.06 2.29
C TYR A 165 3.11 6.49 2.56
N THR A 166 2.61 6.25 3.77
CA THR A 166 1.27 6.64 4.21
C THR A 166 1.37 7.72 5.28
N ASP A 167 0.80 8.90 5.03
CA ASP A 167 0.50 9.85 6.10
C ASP A 167 -0.82 9.45 6.75
N ILE A 168 -0.74 8.89 7.97
CA ILE A 168 -1.90 8.37 8.71
C ILE A 168 -2.92 9.46 9.00
N ALA A 169 -2.48 10.70 9.22
CA ALA A 169 -3.38 11.81 9.48
C ALA A 169 -4.30 12.13 8.29
N CYS A 170 -3.82 11.84 7.08
CA CYS A 170 -4.58 12.02 5.85
C CYS A 170 -5.41 10.79 5.48
N ASP A 171 -5.00 9.58 5.91
CA ASP A 171 -5.65 8.34 5.47
C ASP A 171 -7.12 8.27 5.89
N GLY A 172 -7.98 8.00 4.90
CA GLY A 172 -9.43 7.93 5.10
C GLY A 172 -10.11 9.25 5.50
N ALA A 173 -9.36 10.36 5.66
CA ALA A 173 -9.89 11.65 6.08
C ALA A 173 -10.63 12.41 4.96
N MET A 174 -10.37 12.08 3.68
CA MET A 174 -10.96 12.77 2.51
C MET A 174 -10.72 14.28 2.51
N LYS A 175 -9.56 14.72 3.02
CA LYS A 175 -9.17 16.13 3.14
C LYS A 175 -7.95 16.50 2.29
N GLY A 176 -7.56 15.60 1.42
CA GLY A 176 -6.36 15.72 0.60
C GLY A 176 -5.16 14.97 1.18
N THR A 177 -4.18 14.70 0.32
CA THR A 177 -2.92 14.05 0.67
C THR A 177 -1.85 15.09 1.03
N ASN A 178 -0.78 14.65 1.72
CA ASN A 178 0.32 15.53 2.16
C ASN A 178 1.34 15.76 1.03
N LEU A 179 1.00 16.64 0.09
CA LEU A 179 1.84 16.96 -1.07
C LEU A 179 3.23 17.49 -0.69
N ALA A 180 3.33 18.22 0.44
CA ALA A 180 4.63 18.76 0.92
C ALA A 180 5.58 17.62 1.31
N LEU A 181 5.06 16.57 1.94
CA LEU A 181 5.81 15.37 2.30
C LEU A 181 6.33 14.64 1.06
N TYR A 182 5.49 14.42 0.04
CA TYR A 182 5.94 13.73 -1.18
C TYR A 182 6.98 14.53 -1.96
N ARG A 183 6.89 15.86 -1.95
CA ARG A 183 7.94 16.75 -2.50
C ARG A 183 9.25 16.61 -1.73
N GLN A 184 9.19 16.48 -0.41
CA GLN A 184 10.37 16.22 0.43
C GLN A 184 10.97 14.84 0.12
N LEU A 185 10.15 13.77 0.06
CA LEU A 185 10.62 12.42 -0.27
C LEU A 185 11.26 12.35 -1.65
N ALA A 186 10.68 13.01 -2.67
CA ALA A 186 11.26 13.07 -4.01
C ALA A 186 12.66 13.69 -4.02
N LYS A 187 12.92 14.66 -3.15
CA LYS A 187 14.23 15.34 -3.02
C LYS A 187 15.22 14.52 -2.18
N GLU A 188 14.77 13.95 -1.07
CA GLU A 188 15.65 13.37 -0.04
C GLU A 188 15.85 11.86 -0.17
N VAL A 189 15.02 11.17 -0.97
CA VAL A 189 15.09 9.72 -1.21
C VAL A 189 15.16 9.43 -2.72
N PRO A 190 16.15 9.97 -3.44
CA PRO A 190 16.25 9.78 -4.88
C PRO A 190 16.54 8.32 -5.23
N GLY A 191 16.05 7.88 -6.40
CA GLY A 191 16.32 6.52 -6.92
C GLY A 191 15.45 5.41 -6.32
N VAL A 192 14.51 5.75 -5.44
CA VAL A 192 13.50 4.84 -4.91
C VAL A 192 12.12 5.19 -5.48
N ALA A 193 11.38 4.21 -5.94
CA ALA A 193 10.01 4.38 -6.38
C ALA A 193 9.09 4.66 -5.18
N ILE A 194 8.71 5.92 -5.00
CA ILE A 194 7.78 6.30 -3.93
C ILE A 194 6.34 6.13 -4.41
N THR A 195 5.54 5.42 -3.64
CA THR A 195 4.09 5.29 -3.80
C THR A 195 3.40 6.15 -2.74
N ALA A 196 2.61 7.12 -3.20
CA ALA A 196 1.82 7.96 -2.30
C ALA A 196 0.58 7.21 -1.79
N SER A 197 0.34 7.25 -0.48
CA SER A 197 -0.79 6.62 0.18
C SER A 197 -1.40 7.52 1.25
N GLY A 198 -2.72 7.46 1.38
CA GLY A 198 -3.48 8.24 2.36
C GLY A 198 -3.99 9.58 1.83
N GLY A 199 -5.30 9.77 1.91
CA GLY A 199 -5.97 11.05 1.72
C GLY A 199 -6.26 11.50 0.30
N ILE A 200 -5.70 10.88 -0.73
CA ILE A 200 -5.91 11.29 -2.13
C ILE A 200 -7.40 11.30 -2.45
N SER A 201 -7.93 12.48 -2.79
CA SER A 201 -9.37 12.73 -2.91
C SER A 201 -9.75 13.55 -4.14
N SER A 202 -8.80 14.03 -4.93
CA SER A 202 -9.05 14.82 -6.14
C SER A 202 -8.07 14.48 -7.28
N GLU A 203 -8.54 14.66 -8.51
CA GLU A 203 -7.72 14.50 -9.72
C GLU A 203 -6.54 15.49 -9.74
N LYS A 204 -6.74 16.68 -9.16
CA LYS A 204 -5.69 17.69 -9.05
C LYS A 204 -4.49 17.18 -8.25
N GLU A 205 -4.74 16.49 -7.13
CA GLU A 205 -3.67 15.91 -6.31
C GLU A 205 -2.88 14.84 -7.08
N LEU A 206 -3.56 14.04 -7.93
CA LEU A 206 -2.88 13.06 -8.77
C LEU A 206 -1.93 13.72 -9.77
N LEU A 207 -2.36 14.82 -10.39
CA LEU A 207 -1.49 15.58 -11.31
C LEU A 207 -0.29 16.18 -10.58
N GLU A 208 -0.49 16.76 -9.39
CA GLU A 208 0.60 17.33 -8.59
C GLU A 208 1.60 16.26 -8.14
N LEU A 209 1.12 15.06 -7.78
CA LEU A 209 1.99 13.92 -7.45
C LEU A 209 2.77 13.44 -8.68
N GLU A 210 2.14 13.39 -9.86
CA GLU A 210 2.82 13.03 -11.11
C GLU A 210 3.91 14.03 -11.48
N GLU A 211 3.62 15.34 -11.37
CA GLU A 211 4.59 16.41 -11.61
C GLU A 211 5.81 16.36 -10.68
N MET A 212 5.63 15.88 -9.44
CA MET A 212 6.74 15.68 -8.48
C MET A 212 7.58 14.44 -8.80
N GLY A 213 7.19 13.62 -9.78
CA GLY A 213 7.86 12.35 -10.09
C GLY A 213 7.51 11.19 -9.15
N THR A 214 6.39 11.29 -8.42
CA THR A 214 5.87 10.18 -7.61
C THR A 214 5.59 8.98 -8.52
N ALA A 215 6.15 7.83 -8.19
CA ALA A 215 6.09 6.65 -9.06
C ALA A 215 4.69 6.05 -9.14
N ALA A 216 3.96 6.06 -8.02
CA ALA A 216 2.62 5.50 -7.94
C ALA A 216 1.76 6.20 -6.89
N ALA A 217 0.44 5.98 -6.97
CA ALA A 217 -0.54 6.42 -5.98
C ALA A 217 -1.52 5.30 -5.65
N ILE A 218 -1.80 5.12 -4.36
CA ILE A 218 -2.82 4.19 -3.87
C ILE A 218 -4.13 4.96 -3.70
N LEU A 219 -5.19 4.46 -4.34
CA LEU A 219 -6.53 5.00 -4.26
C LEU A 219 -7.42 4.05 -3.45
N GLY A 220 -7.83 4.49 -2.28
CA GLY A 220 -8.67 3.71 -1.38
C GLY A 220 -10.08 4.30 -1.27
N LYS A 221 -10.37 4.91 -0.12
CA LYS A 221 -11.70 5.42 0.25
C LYS A 221 -12.34 6.31 -0.81
N SER A 222 -11.55 7.12 -1.51
CA SER A 222 -12.05 8.02 -2.58
C SER A 222 -12.75 7.29 -3.72
N LEU A 223 -12.34 6.06 -4.06
CA LEU A 223 -13.02 5.24 -5.06
C LEU A 223 -14.35 4.69 -4.52
N TYR A 224 -14.36 4.22 -3.28
CA TYR A 224 -15.55 3.62 -2.67
C TYR A 224 -16.65 4.64 -2.33
N THR A 225 -16.27 5.90 -2.11
CA THR A 225 -17.21 6.99 -1.86
C THR A 225 -17.67 7.70 -3.14
N GLY A 226 -17.07 7.36 -4.30
CA GLY A 226 -17.34 8.04 -5.56
C GLY A 226 -16.74 9.45 -5.68
N ALA A 227 -15.83 9.84 -4.77
CA ALA A 227 -15.11 11.11 -4.87
C ALA A 227 -14.14 11.12 -6.05
N LEU A 228 -13.58 9.95 -6.41
CA LEU A 228 -12.79 9.73 -7.62
C LEU A 228 -13.43 8.63 -8.46
N ASP A 229 -13.42 8.84 -9.78
CA ASP A 229 -13.70 7.82 -10.78
C ASP A 229 -12.39 7.21 -11.26
N LEU A 230 -12.23 5.88 -11.11
CA LEU A 230 -10.98 5.21 -11.44
C LEU A 230 -10.64 5.30 -12.93
N GLY A 231 -11.63 5.17 -13.81
CA GLY A 231 -11.42 5.26 -15.27
C GLY A 231 -10.89 6.63 -15.68
N ARG A 232 -11.43 7.70 -15.10
CA ARG A 232 -10.92 9.06 -15.31
C ARG A 232 -9.51 9.24 -14.76
N CYS A 233 -9.24 8.74 -13.55
CA CYS A 233 -7.90 8.79 -12.96
C CYS A 233 -6.87 8.04 -13.82
N VAL A 234 -7.23 6.86 -14.32
CA VAL A 234 -6.38 6.06 -15.24
C VAL A 234 -6.08 6.85 -16.53
N ALA A 235 -7.09 7.43 -17.15
CA ALA A 235 -6.91 8.22 -18.36
C ALA A 235 -6.02 9.46 -18.12
N LEU A 236 -6.05 10.00 -16.91
CA LEU A 236 -5.34 11.22 -16.55
C LEU A 236 -3.84 10.97 -16.34
N VAL A 237 -3.43 9.94 -15.61
CA VAL A 237 -2.05 9.76 -15.15
C VAL A 237 -1.40 8.41 -15.49
N GLN A 238 -2.17 7.39 -15.87
CA GLN A 238 -1.62 6.06 -16.17
C GLN A 238 -1.38 5.92 -17.68
N LYS A 239 -0.24 6.42 -18.11
CA LYS A 239 0.19 6.37 -19.53
C LYS A 239 0.89 5.05 -19.87
#